data_1541f2145a4d5f9593f100968f95e262
#
_entry.id   1541f2145a4d5f9593f100968f95e262
#
_cell.length_a   1.000
_cell.length_b   1.000
_cell.length_c   1.000
_cell.angle_alpha   90.00
_cell.angle_beta   90.00
_cell.angle_gamma   90.00
#
_symmetry.space_group_name_H-M   'P 1'
#
loop_
_entity.id
_entity.type
_entity.pdbx_description
1 polymer ?
#
loop_
_entity_poly.entity_id
_entity_poly.type
_entity_poly.pdbx_seq_one_letter_code
_entity_poly.pdbx_strand_id
1 'polypeptide(L)'
;MIRKFFLITTISITTIINATPVHDHKLLDIVGRETSLAEYKGKVMLVVNVASRCGFTKQYKGLEELYNKYKSKGFVVCGFPCNQFGKQEPGSDKEIKEFCTSNFGVTFPMYSKIEINGAGRHSLYETLVGKDSPTKGNVKWNFTKILVGRNGKPIDRFGSLTSPSSNKLRKAIEKALEE
;
A
#
# COMPACT_ATOMS: atom_id res chain seq x y z
N MET A 1 15.20 -65.06 18.37
CA MET A 1 14.99 -64.18 17.21
C MET A 1 14.47 -62.81 17.68
N ILE A 2 15.34 -61.79 17.71
CA ILE A 2 14.99 -60.43 18.19
C ILE A 2 14.66 -59.60 16.94
N ARG A 3 13.40 -59.20 16.78
CA ARG A 3 12.96 -58.31 15.73
C ARG A 3 13.28 -56.85 16.15
N LYS A 4 14.23 -56.22 15.50
CA LYS A 4 14.50 -54.79 15.63
C LYS A 4 13.41 -54.00 14.86
N PHE A 5 12.56 -53.24 15.56
CA PHE A 5 11.68 -52.26 14.96
C PHE A 5 12.48 -51.01 14.66
N PHE A 6 12.63 -50.68 13.40
CA PHE A 6 13.12 -49.36 12.96
C PHE A 6 11.96 -48.37 12.99
N LEU A 7 12.04 -47.40 13.90
CA LEU A 7 11.12 -46.26 13.94
C LEU A 7 11.57 -45.26 12.89
N ILE A 8 10.84 -45.14 11.77
CA ILE A 8 11.09 -44.12 10.75
C ILE A 8 10.38 -42.85 11.21
N THR A 9 11.17 -41.90 11.72
CA THR A 9 10.66 -40.57 12.08
C THR A 9 10.58 -39.72 10.80
N THR A 10 9.37 -39.52 10.28
CA THR A 10 9.12 -38.62 9.17
C THR A 10 9.23 -37.15 9.65
N ILE A 11 10.27 -36.46 9.26
CA ILE A 11 10.43 -35.02 9.50
C ILE A 11 9.58 -34.31 8.43
N SER A 12 8.41 -33.79 8.83
CA SER A 12 7.62 -32.89 7.99
C SER A 12 8.33 -31.54 7.87
N ILE A 13 8.93 -31.28 6.74
CA ILE A 13 9.47 -29.96 6.39
C ILE A 13 8.27 -29.07 6.03
N THR A 14 7.81 -28.28 6.98
CA THR A 14 6.82 -27.22 6.71
C THR A 14 7.54 -26.07 6.00
N THR A 15 7.36 -25.99 4.69
CA THR A 15 7.85 -24.86 3.91
C THR A 15 7.06 -23.61 4.33
N ILE A 16 7.68 -22.74 5.12
CA ILE A 16 7.12 -21.42 5.43
C ILE A 16 7.25 -20.59 4.15
N ILE A 17 6.16 -20.46 3.39
CA ILE A 17 6.07 -19.53 2.27
C ILE A 17 6.01 -18.13 2.91
N ASN A 18 7.16 -17.48 3.05
CA ASN A 18 7.21 -16.09 3.45
C ASN A 18 6.59 -15.25 2.31
N ALA A 19 5.52 -14.50 2.63
CA ALA A 19 4.96 -13.53 1.68
C ALA A 19 6.05 -12.54 1.25
N THR A 20 6.06 -12.19 -0.04
CA THR A 20 6.99 -11.17 -0.57
C THR A 20 6.84 -9.87 0.23
N PRO A 21 7.93 -9.33 0.80
CA PRO A 21 7.86 -8.06 1.53
C PRO A 21 7.27 -6.95 0.66
N VAL A 22 6.54 -6.02 1.26
CA VAL A 22 5.93 -4.88 0.55
C VAL A 22 6.95 -4.12 -0.31
N HIS A 23 8.20 -4.07 0.13
CA HIS A 23 9.28 -3.33 -0.53
C HIS A 23 9.76 -3.96 -1.85
N ASP A 24 9.57 -5.27 -2.05
CA ASP A 24 10.25 -6.03 -3.10
C ASP A 24 9.32 -6.31 -4.31
N HIS A 25 8.10 -5.79 -4.31
CA HIS A 25 7.21 -5.89 -5.45
C HIS A 25 7.67 -5.01 -6.61
N LYS A 26 7.69 -5.60 -7.83
CA LYS A 26 7.93 -4.85 -9.06
C LYS A 26 6.78 -3.90 -9.33
N LEU A 27 7.09 -2.66 -9.61
CA LEU A 27 6.16 -1.57 -9.87
C LEU A 27 6.62 -0.77 -11.08
N LEU A 28 5.73 0.04 -11.61
CA LEU A 28 6.07 1.16 -12.49
C LEU A 28 5.75 2.45 -11.75
N ASP A 29 6.63 3.43 -11.84
CA ASP A 29 6.30 4.79 -11.39
C ASP A 29 5.29 5.45 -12.35
N ILE A 30 4.77 6.60 -12.00
CA ILE A 30 3.73 7.30 -12.79
C ILE A 30 4.20 7.75 -14.18
N VAL A 31 5.49 7.63 -14.49
CA VAL A 31 6.06 7.89 -15.84
C VAL A 31 6.49 6.60 -16.54
N GLY A 32 6.10 5.43 -16.02
CA GLY A 32 6.30 4.12 -16.63
C GLY A 32 7.69 3.52 -16.44
N ARG A 33 8.53 4.03 -15.53
CA ARG A 33 9.84 3.45 -15.23
C ARG A 33 9.72 2.33 -14.22
N GLU A 34 10.45 1.24 -14.45
CA GLU A 34 10.53 0.14 -13.48
C GLU A 34 11.09 0.62 -12.14
N THR A 35 10.42 0.22 -11.07
CA THR A 35 10.78 0.58 -9.69
C THR A 35 10.24 -0.44 -8.70
N SER A 36 10.42 -0.16 -7.42
CA SER A 36 9.84 -0.88 -6.28
C SER A 36 9.72 0.07 -5.10
N LEU A 37 9.21 -0.41 -3.96
CA LEU A 37 9.20 0.36 -2.71
C LEU A 37 10.51 0.20 -1.90
N ALA A 38 11.57 -0.37 -2.48
CA ALA A 38 12.82 -0.66 -1.79
C ALA A 38 13.52 0.59 -1.24
N GLU A 39 13.37 1.74 -1.91
CA GLU A 39 13.91 3.03 -1.44
C GLU A 39 13.26 3.53 -0.14
N TYR A 40 12.14 2.92 0.25
CA TYR A 40 11.41 3.25 1.48
C TYR A 40 11.61 2.22 2.60
N LYS A 41 12.57 1.30 2.47
CA LYS A 41 12.95 0.40 3.57
C LYS A 41 13.34 1.24 4.80
N GLY A 42 12.79 0.88 5.95
CA GLY A 42 12.99 1.62 7.20
C GLY A 42 12.12 2.87 7.36
N LYS A 43 11.26 3.18 6.39
CA LYS A 43 10.27 4.28 6.50
C LYS A 43 8.88 3.74 6.78
N VAL A 44 8.08 4.53 7.47
CA VAL A 44 6.64 4.32 7.58
C VAL A 44 5.99 4.74 6.27
N MET A 45 5.17 3.87 5.67
CA MET A 45 4.49 4.16 4.40
C MET A 45 2.99 4.24 4.58
N LEU A 46 2.35 5.18 3.89
CA LEU A 46 0.90 5.25 3.73
C LEU A 46 0.56 4.93 2.28
N VAL A 47 0.17 3.70 2.01
CA VAL A 47 -0.24 3.24 0.67
C VAL A 47 -1.71 3.60 0.47
N VAL A 48 -2.01 4.33 -0.60
CA VAL A 48 -3.36 4.87 -0.86
C VAL A 48 -3.78 4.57 -2.29
N ASN A 49 -4.93 3.94 -2.50
CA ASN A 49 -5.52 3.87 -3.82
C ASN A 49 -6.30 5.15 -4.12
N VAL A 50 -5.99 5.78 -5.24
CA VAL A 50 -6.43 7.13 -5.56
C VAL A 50 -7.23 7.18 -6.86
N ALA A 51 -8.02 8.26 -7.05
CA ALA A 51 -8.79 8.51 -8.26
C ALA A 51 -9.04 10.00 -8.47
N SER A 52 -9.04 10.45 -9.74
CA SER A 52 -9.18 11.85 -10.15
C SER A 52 -10.63 12.34 -10.17
N ARG A 53 -11.63 11.44 -10.31
CA ARG A 53 -13.06 11.78 -10.49
C ARG A 53 -13.94 11.27 -9.35
N CYS A 54 -13.43 11.29 -8.12
CA CYS A 54 -14.12 10.78 -6.94
C CYS A 54 -14.59 11.92 -6.03
N GLY A 55 -15.67 11.73 -5.30
CA GLY A 55 -16.07 12.68 -4.24
C GLY A 55 -15.00 12.90 -3.17
N PHE A 56 -14.08 11.95 -3.00
CA PHE A 56 -12.96 12.02 -2.08
C PHE A 56 -11.67 12.58 -2.67
N THR A 57 -11.62 12.99 -3.94
CA THR A 57 -10.42 13.48 -4.64
C THR A 57 -9.76 14.65 -3.90
N LYS A 58 -10.54 15.49 -3.20
CA LYS A 58 -10.02 16.58 -2.35
C LYS A 58 -9.07 16.09 -1.25
N GLN A 59 -9.05 14.78 -0.94
CA GLN A 59 -8.11 14.22 0.04
C GLN A 59 -6.64 14.26 -0.42
N TYR A 60 -6.36 14.44 -1.72
CA TYR A 60 -4.99 14.66 -2.21
C TYR A 60 -4.29 15.80 -1.45
N LYS A 61 -4.99 16.91 -1.21
CA LYS A 61 -4.44 18.04 -0.45
C LYS A 61 -3.98 17.61 0.94
N GLY A 62 -4.84 16.91 1.69
CA GLY A 62 -4.49 16.45 3.04
C GLY A 62 -3.41 15.36 3.05
N LEU A 63 -3.32 14.52 2.01
CA LEU A 63 -2.24 13.54 1.84
C LEU A 63 -0.90 14.26 1.63
N GLU A 64 -0.88 15.32 0.80
CA GLU A 64 0.32 16.13 0.58
C GLU A 64 0.74 16.87 1.85
N GLU A 65 -0.21 17.40 2.62
CA GLU A 65 0.05 18.00 3.93
C GLU A 65 0.69 17.01 4.92
N LEU A 66 0.16 15.77 4.99
CA LEU A 66 0.76 14.70 5.81
C LEU A 66 2.18 14.36 5.34
N TYR A 67 2.37 14.21 4.04
CA TYR A 67 3.68 13.93 3.47
C TYR A 67 4.69 15.00 3.85
N ASN A 68 4.36 16.26 3.60
CA ASN A 68 5.24 17.39 3.93
C ASN A 68 5.54 17.50 5.42
N LYS A 69 4.56 17.21 6.29
CA LYS A 69 4.72 17.25 7.74
C LYS A 69 5.67 16.19 8.28
N TYR A 70 5.63 14.97 7.71
CA TYR A 70 6.31 13.81 8.31
C TYR A 70 7.46 13.25 7.47
N LYS A 71 7.69 13.70 6.23
CA LYS A 71 8.73 13.14 5.34
C LYS A 71 10.13 13.17 5.96
N SER A 72 10.47 14.24 6.68
CA SER A 72 11.76 14.38 7.37
C SER A 72 11.91 13.43 8.57
N LYS A 73 10.79 12.84 9.05
CA LYS A 73 10.78 11.86 10.15
C LYS A 73 10.78 10.40 9.65
N GLY A 74 10.95 10.20 8.32
CA GLY A 74 10.94 8.86 7.74
C GLY A 74 9.54 8.35 7.38
N PHE A 75 8.67 9.23 6.89
CA PHE A 75 7.33 8.90 6.40
C PHE A 75 7.23 9.15 4.89
N VAL A 76 6.44 8.33 4.20
CA VAL A 76 6.12 8.51 2.79
C VAL A 76 4.66 8.16 2.50
N VAL A 77 4.03 8.92 1.61
CA VAL A 77 2.76 8.56 0.97
C VAL A 77 3.06 7.93 -0.39
N CYS A 78 2.42 6.81 -0.70
CA CYS A 78 2.55 6.12 -1.97
C CYS A 78 1.16 6.04 -2.63
N GLY A 79 0.95 6.79 -3.70
CA GLY A 79 -0.33 6.88 -4.40
C GLY A 79 -0.43 5.88 -5.56
N PHE A 80 -1.45 5.04 -5.56
CA PHE A 80 -1.72 4.04 -6.59
C PHE A 80 -3.06 4.34 -7.28
N PRO A 81 -3.08 4.89 -8.50
CA PRO A 81 -4.30 5.07 -9.25
C PRO A 81 -5.00 3.75 -9.50
N CYS A 82 -6.34 3.72 -9.38
CA CYS A 82 -7.13 2.52 -9.59
C CYS A 82 -8.50 2.86 -10.18
N ASN A 83 -8.87 2.23 -11.31
CA ASN A 83 -10.14 2.49 -12.00
C ASN A 83 -11.27 1.51 -11.63
N GLN A 84 -11.06 0.63 -10.63
CA GLN A 84 -12.04 -0.41 -10.28
C GLN A 84 -13.25 0.11 -9.49
N PHE A 85 -13.20 1.35 -8.96
CA PHE A 85 -14.26 1.93 -8.14
C PHE A 85 -15.02 3.00 -8.92
N GLY A 86 -16.16 2.62 -9.48
CA GLY A 86 -17.03 3.51 -10.24
C GLY A 86 -16.40 4.07 -11.52
N LYS A 87 -15.33 3.46 -12.04
CA LYS A 87 -14.57 3.95 -13.20
C LYS A 87 -14.10 5.41 -13.03
N GLN A 88 -13.72 5.77 -11.79
CA GLN A 88 -13.39 7.15 -11.43
C GLN A 88 -11.91 7.53 -11.68
N GLU A 89 -11.13 6.64 -12.31
CA GLU A 89 -9.74 6.93 -12.74
C GLU A 89 -9.51 6.51 -14.20
N PRO A 90 -10.25 7.10 -15.17
CA PRO A 90 -10.16 6.66 -16.57
C PRO A 90 -8.90 7.15 -17.29
N GLY A 91 -8.25 8.20 -16.81
CA GLY A 91 -7.10 8.84 -17.45
C GLY A 91 -5.89 7.93 -17.61
N SER A 92 -4.99 8.26 -18.53
CA SER A 92 -3.64 7.69 -18.62
C SER A 92 -2.79 8.12 -17.42
N ASP A 93 -1.70 7.42 -17.16
CA ASP A 93 -0.77 7.78 -16.08
C ASP A 93 -0.23 9.21 -16.24
N LYS A 94 0.02 9.66 -17.49
CA LYS A 94 0.42 11.02 -17.79
C LYS A 94 -0.65 12.04 -17.37
N GLU A 95 -1.92 11.82 -17.76
CA GLU A 95 -3.02 12.71 -17.39
C GLU A 95 -3.26 12.73 -15.88
N ILE A 96 -3.12 11.58 -15.20
CA ILE A 96 -3.23 11.48 -13.75
C ILE A 96 -2.11 12.28 -13.07
N LYS A 97 -0.87 12.14 -13.53
CA LYS A 97 0.26 12.91 -13.01
C LYS A 97 0.02 14.40 -13.14
N GLU A 98 -0.34 14.86 -14.33
CA GLU A 98 -0.63 16.28 -14.61
C GLU A 98 -1.77 16.79 -13.71
N PHE A 99 -2.86 16.01 -13.59
CA PHE A 99 -3.98 16.34 -12.73
C PHE A 99 -3.57 16.50 -11.26
N CYS A 100 -2.84 15.53 -10.71
CA CYS A 100 -2.40 15.56 -9.32
C CYS A 100 -1.47 16.74 -9.02
N THR A 101 -0.51 16.99 -9.92
CA THR A 101 0.46 18.07 -9.75
C THR A 101 -0.20 19.44 -9.87
N SER A 102 -1.01 19.66 -10.94
CA SER A 102 -1.58 20.97 -11.23
C SER A 102 -2.70 21.36 -10.27
N ASN A 103 -3.54 20.40 -9.82
CA ASN A 103 -4.71 20.73 -9.00
C ASN A 103 -4.43 20.64 -7.50
N PHE A 104 -3.45 19.81 -7.06
CA PHE A 104 -3.23 19.53 -5.66
C PHE A 104 -1.77 19.71 -5.21
N GLY A 105 -0.87 20.03 -6.12
CA GLY A 105 0.56 20.20 -5.82
C GLY A 105 1.21 18.92 -5.29
N VAL A 106 0.72 17.72 -5.73
CA VAL A 106 1.23 16.44 -5.23
C VAL A 106 2.70 16.29 -5.54
N THR A 107 3.50 16.07 -4.49
CA THR A 107 4.94 15.80 -4.56
C THR A 107 5.31 14.43 -4.02
N PHE A 108 4.40 13.74 -3.33
CA PHE A 108 4.64 12.37 -2.90
C PHE A 108 4.65 11.39 -4.09
N PRO A 109 5.34 10.24 -3.97
CA PRO A 109 5.42 9.21 -5.01
C PRO A 109 4.08 8.74 -5.52
N MET A 110 3.92 8.80 -6.84
CA MET A 110 2.79 8.25 -7.57
C MET A 110 3.27 7.11 -8.48
N TYR A 111 2.46 6.07 -8.59
CA TYR A 111 2.75 4.88 -9.39
C TYR A 111 1.77 4.74 -10.54
N SER A 112 2.11 3.88 -11.52
CA SER A 112 1.22 3.53 -12.61
C SER A 112 -0.08 2.91 -12.08
N LYS A 113 -1.15 3.05 -12.84
CA LYS A 113 -2.45 2.49 -12.51
C LYS A 113 -2.39 0.97 -12.37
N ILE A 114 -2.97 0.44 -11.31
CA ILE A 114 -3.01 -0.99 -11.01
C ILE A 114 -4.41 -1.46 -10.63
N GLU A 115 -4.64 -2.77 -10.70
CA GLU A 115 -5.80 -3.42 -10.12
C GLU A 115 -5.49 -3.84 -8.68
N ILE A 116 -6.45 -3.63 -7.78
CA ILE A 116 -6.27 -3.87 -6.35
C ILE A 116 -7.25 -4.88 -5.75
N ASN A 117 -8.24 -5.30 -6.52
CA ASN A 117 -9.20 -6.35 -6.17
C ASN A 117 -9.37 -7.34 -7.33
N GLY A 118 -9.92 -8.52 -7.04
CA GLY A 118 -10.26 -9.54 -8.04
C GLY A 118 -9.05 -10.32 -8.55
N ALA A 119 -9.24 -11.02 -9.68
CA ALA A 119 -8.24 -11.92 -10.25
C ALA A 119 -7.00 -11.18 -10.78
N GLY A 120 -7.16 -9.92 -11.22
CA GLY A 120 -6.06 -9.06 -11.69
C GLY A 120 -5.35 -8.29 -10.56
N ARG A 121 -5.63 -8.59 -9.29
CA ARG A 121 -5.00 -7.90 -8.15
C ARG A 121 -3.49 -7.93 -8.26
N HIS A 122 -2.86 -6.76 -8.23
CA HIS A 122 -1.42 -6.63 -8.19
C HIS A 122 -0.83 -7.29 -6.93
N SER A 123 0.32 -7.96 -7.07
CA SER A 123 0.97 -8.70 -5.98
C SER A 123 1.25 -7.86 -4.73
N LEU A 124 1.54 -6.56 -4.89
CA LEU A 124 1.64 -5.62 -3.76
C LEU A 124 0.34 -5.62 -2.94
N TYR A 125 -0.82 -5.52 -3.59
CA TYR A 125 -2.10 -5.50 -2.89
C TYR A 125 -2.48 -6.89 -2.33
N GLU A 126 -1.96 -7.99 -2.90
CA GLU A 126 -2.08 -9.29 -2.25
C GLU A 126 -1.34 -9.33 -0.90
N THR A 127 -0.14 -8.75 -0.84
CA THR A 127 0.58 -8.60 0.44
C THR A 127 -0.15 -7.66 1.41
N LEU A 128 -0.70 -6.54 0.91
CA LEU A 128 -1.34 -5.52 1.75
C LEU A 128 -2.70 -5.96 2.30
N VAL A 129 -3.53 -6.65 1.50
CA VAL A 129 -4.92 -6.94 1.86
C VAL A 129 -5.36 -8.38 1.60
N GLY A 130 -4.45 -9.26 1.20
CA GLY A 130 -4.70 -10.69 1.01
C GLY A 130 -5.05 -11.39 2.33
N LYS A 131 -5.35 -12.68 2.24
CA LYS A 131 -5.88 -13.49 3.37
C LYS A 131 -4.97 -13.50 4.61
N ASP A 132 -3.65 -13.42 4.39
CA ASP A 132 -2.64 -13.52 5.45
C ASP A 132 -2.21 -12.15 6.00
N SER A 133 -2.74 -11.06 5.44
CA SER A 133 -2.47 -9.69 5.90
C SER A 133 -3.27 -9.34 7.16
N PRO A 134 -2.68 -8.61 8.14
CA PRO A 134 -3.44 -8.06 9.27
C PRO A 134 -4.51 -7.05 8.83
N THR A 135 -4.36 -6.47 7.63
CA THR A 135 -5.30 -5.52 7.02
C THR A 135 -6.17 -6.15 5.93
N LYS A 136 -6.37 -7.46 6.00
CA LYS A 136 -7.04 -8.32 5.02
C LYS A 136 -8.44 -7.88 4.58
N GLY A 137 -8.81 -8.34 3.39
CA GLY A 137 -10.12 -8.15 2.79
C GLY A 137 -10.11 -7.10 1.67
N ASN A 138 -11.05 -7.23 0.73
CA ASN A 138 -11.12 -6.35 -0.44
C ASN A 138 -11.20 -4.88 -0.05
N VAL A 139 -10.52 -4.04 -0.80
CA VAL A 139 -10.65 -2.59 -0.71
C VAL A 139 -12.07 -2.21 -1.15
N LYS A 140 -12.74 -1.37 -0.37
CA LYS A 140 -14.16 -1.06 -0.59
C LYS A 140 -14.38 0.12 -1.52
N TRP A 141 -13.48 1.11 -1.49
CA TRP A 141 -13.62 2.33 -2.29
C TRP A 141 -12.29 3.06 -2.47
N ASN A 142 -12.28 4.08 -3.34
CA ASN A 142 -11.14 4.99 -3.53
C ASN A 142 -10.71 5.65 -2.21
N PHE A 143 -9.46 6.06 -2.11
CA PHE A 143 -8.86 6.70 -0.94
C PHE A 143 -8.92 5.83 0.33
N THR A 144 -8.89 4.50 0.19
CA THR A 144 -8.53 3.62 1.29
C THR A 144 -7.03 3.74 1.54
N LYS A 145 -6.65 3.86 2.80
CA LYS A 145 -5.25 4.01 3.23
C LYS A 145 -4.84 2.78 4.00
N ILE A 146 -3.66 2.25 3.68
CA ILE A 146 -3.03 1.15 4.42
C ILE A 146 -1.73 1.68 4.99
N LEU A 147 -1.62 1.68 6.31
CA LEU A 147 -0.42 2.08 7.02
C LEU A 147 0.52 0.89 7.10
N VAL A 148 1.77 1.08 6.72
CA VAL A 148 2.82 0.07 6.69
C VAL A 148 3.95 0.54 7.60
N GLY A 149 4.38 -0.31 8.50
CA GLY A 149 5.47 -0.03 9.43
C GLY A 149 6.84 -0.03 8.76
N ARG A 150 7.88 0.39 9.49
CA ARG A 150 9.26 0.45 9.02
C ARG A 150 9.80 -0.89 8.54
N ASN A 151 9.28 -1.99 9.09
CA ASN A 151 9.62 -3.37 8.71
C ASN A 151 8.90 -3.86 7.43
N GLY A 152 8.11 -3.00 6.76
CA GLY A 152 7.34 -3.35 5.58
C GLY A 152 6.07 -4.17 5.85
N LYS A 153 5.64 -4.32 7.10
CA LYS A 153 4.41 -5.03 7.42
C LYS A 153 3.23 -4.06 7.49
N PRO A 154 2.08 -4.38 6.87
CA PRO A 154 0.84 -3.64 7.07
C PRO A 154 0.44 -3.68 8.56
N ILE A 155 0.09 -2.52 9.14
CA ILE A 155 -0.26 -2.39 10.56
C ILE A 155 -1.67 -1.88 10.81
N ASP A 156 -2.22 -1.05 9.91
CA ASP A 156 -3.58 -0.54 10.06
C ASP A 156 -4.20 -0.18 8.70
N ARG A 157 -5.53 -0.08 8.66
CA ARG A 157 -6.30 0.25 7.46
C ARG A 157 -7.39 1.25 7.77
N PHE A 158 -7.45 2.31 6.95
CA PHE A 158 -8.43 3.39 7.07
C PHE A 158 -9.26 3.49 5.80
N GLY A 159 -10.58 3.46 5.95
CA GLY A 159 -11.49 3.63 4.82
C GLY A 159 -11.51 5.05 4.25
N SER A 160 -12.25 5.23 3.16
CA SER A 160 -12.39 6.50 2.43
C SER A 160 -12.87 7.66 3.29
N LEU A 161 -13.76 7.38 4.25
CA LEU A 161 -14.33 8.39 5.17
C LEU A 161 -13.31 8.92 6.19
N THR A 162 -12.21 8.21 6.44
CA THR A 162 -11.16 8.70 7.32
C THR A 162 -10.32 9.73 6.57
N SER A 163 -10.57 11.00 6.84
CA SER A 163 -9.80 12.11 6.26
C SER A 163 -8.31 12.02 6.63
N PRO A 164 -7.38 12.43 5.73
CA PRO A 164 -5.98 12.60 6.08
C PRO A 164 -5.74 13.52 7.29
N SER A 165 -6.60 14.51 7.51
CA SER A 165 -6.54 15.41 8.65
C SER A 165 -7.11 14.84 9.95
N SER A 166 -7.67 13.62 9.93
CA SER A 166 -8.28 13.03 11.14
C SER A 166 -7.24 12.71 12.21
N ASN A 167 -7.61 12.93 13.48
CA ASN A 167 -6.77 12.57 14.62
C ASN A 167 -6.46 11.07 14.64
N LYS A 168 -7.41 10.23 14.22
CA LYS A 168 -7.23 8.78 14.17
C LYS A 168 -6.03 8.38 13.28
N LEU A 169 -5.98 8.89 12.04
CA LEU A 169 -4.90 8.58 11.12
C LEU A 169 -3.57 9.19 11.58
N ARG A 170 -3.59 10.47 12.02
CA ARG A 170 -2.38 11.13 12.51
C ARG A 170 -1.73 10.41 13.68
N LYS A 171 -2.50 10.04 14.70
CA LYS A 171 -1.99 9.29 15.87
C LYS A 171 -1.41 7.93 15.46
N ALA A 172 -2.02 7.23 14.50
CA ALA A 172 -1.50 5.97 14.03
C ALA A 172 -0.15 6.15 13.29
N ILE A 173 -0.02 7.20 12.46
CA ILE A 173 1.24 7.54 11.80
C ILE A 173 2.31 7.91 12.84
N GLU A 174 1.98 8.79 13.79
CA GLU A 174 2.91 9.23 14.83
C GLU A 174 3.40 8.04 15.66
N LYS A 175 2.51 7.15 16.08
CA LYS A 175 2.88 5.91 16.78
C LYS A 175 3.83 5.03 15.94
N ALA A 176 3.52 4.82 14.65
CA ALA A 176 4.36 4.00 13.79
C ALA A 176 5.74 4.63 13.52
N LEU A 177 5.87 5.96 13.65
CA LEU A 177 7.15 6.66 13.51
C LEU A 177 8.05 6.53 14.74
N GLU A 178 7.48 6.21 15.92
CA GLU A 178 8.19 5.99 17.19
C GLU A 178 8.71 4.56 17.31
N GLU A 179 8.15 3.60 16.58
CA GLU A 179 8.58 2.19 16.49
C GLU A 179 9.78 2.02 15.52
#